data_26917f4f776d125bc2635a0c141b4c31
#
_entry.id   26917f4f776d125bc2635a0c141b4c31
#
_cell.length_a   1.000
_cell.length_b   1.000
_cell.length_c   1.000
_cell.angle_alpha   90.00
_cell.angle_beta   90.00
_cell.angle_gamma   90.00
#
_symmetry.space_group_name_H-M   'P 1'
#
loop_
_entity.id
_entity.type
_entity.pdbx_description
1 polymer ?
#
loop_
_entity_poly.entity_id
_entity_poly.type
_entity_poly.pdbx_seq_one_letter_code
_entity_poly.pdbx_strand_id
1 'polypeptide(L)'
;DRIADAFAGRDNKGDANIMSKKELKTNAMRILDRNKIPYEYETYECDEFVDGITTADKIGLPHEQVYKTLVTVGKTGGHYVFVIPIAAELDLKKAAKSVGEKSVEMLHVKDITAVTGYVRGGCTAIGMKKQFPTVIDSSAQHQEYIYVSGGKIGMQIKLKPDDLKKAARAEYGEITF
;
A
#
# COMPACT_ATOMS: atom_id res chain seq x y z
N ASP A 1 22.53 3.83 -2.70
CA ASP A 1 21.41 4.13 -1.84
C ASP A 1 21.26 3.09 -0.74
N ARG A 2 21.33 3.55 0.50
CA ARG A 2 21.33 2.68 1.68
C ARG A 2 20.07 1.83 1.81
N ILE A 3 18.93 2.37 1.42
CA ILE A 3 17.67 1.64 1.52
C ILE A 3 17.53 0.64 0.38
N ALA A 4 17.95 1.01 -0.81
CA ALA A 4 17.96 0.06 -1.92
C ALA A 4 18.86 -1.13 -1.60
N ASP A 5 20.01 -0.85 -0.95
CA ASP A 5 20.93 -1.91 -0.52
C ASP A 5 20.29 -2.79 0.57
N ALA A 6 19.55 -2.17 1.48
CA ALA A 6 18.87 -2.93 2.53
C ALA A 6 17.83 -3.89 1.93
N PHE A 7 17.06 -3.45 0.95
CA PHE A 7 16.12 -4.35 0.26
C PHE A 7 16.85 -5.42 -0.54
N ALA A 8 17.90 -5.04 -1.26
CA ALA A 8 18.63 -5.96 -2.13
C ALA A 8 19.41 -7.02 -1.36
N GLY A 9 19.94 -6.67 -0.20
CA GLY A 9 20.75 -7.57 0.60
C GLY A 9 20.01 -8.41 1.61
N ARG A 10 18.73 -8.21 1.74
CA ARG A 10 17.98 -8.85 2.81
C ARG A 10 17.32 -10.14 2.37
N ASP A 11 17.68 -11.20 3.05
CA ASP A 11 17.09 -12.50 2.84
C ASP A 11 16.00 -12.72 3.89
N ASN A 12 14.81 -13.04 3.44
CA ASN A 12 13.69 -13.33 4.33
C ASN A 12 13.99 -14.42 5.34
N LYS A 13 14.91 -15.31 5.02
CA LYS A 13 15.29 -16.38 5.93
C LYS A 13 16.12 -15.89 7.11
N GLY A 14 16.97 -14.91 6.89
CA GLY A 14 17.80 -14.37 7.94
C GLY A 14 16.98 -13.68 9.02
N ASP A 15 16.05 -12.86 8.60
CA ASP A 15 15.21 -12.13 9.53
C ASP A 15 14.27 -13.05 10.31
N ALA A 16 13.86 -14.13 9.73
CA ALA A 16 12.93 -15.06 10.34
C ALA A 16 13.48 -15.76 11.59
N ASN A 17 14.80 -15.80 11.74
CA ASN A 17 15.43 -16.48 12.86
C ASN A 17 15.56 -15.63 14.12
N ILE A 18 15.34 -14.33 14.01
CA ILE A 18 15.62 -13.41 15.09
C ILE A 18 14.47 -13.31 16.06
N MET A 19 13.25 -13.34 15.54
CA MET A 19 12.05 -13.17 16.34
C MET A 19 11.00 -14.17 15.89
N SER A 20 9.97 -14.29 16.69
CA SER A 20 8.81 -15.02 16.27
C SER A 20 8.34 -14.49 14.92
N LYS A 21 8.25 -15.36 13.92
CA LYS A 21 7.74 -15.01 12.60
C LYS A 21 6.34 -14.41 12.68
N LYS A 22 5.55 -14.84 13.66
CA LYS A 22 4.18 -14.37 13.87
C LYS A 22 4.14 -12.90 14.23
N GLU A 23 5.12 -12.42 14.99
CA GLU A 23 5.19 -11.03 15.41
C GLU A 23 5.62 -10.12 14.28
N LEU A 24 6.48 -10.60 13.38
CA LEU A 24 6.98 -9.82 12.27
C LEU A 24 6.01 -9.78 11.09
N LYS A 25 5.23 -10.83 10.89
CA LYS A 25 4.37 -10.91 9.72
C LYS A 25 3.04 -10.21 9.93
N THR A 26 2.76 -9.29 9.02
CA THR A 26 1.46 -8.65 8.94
C THR A 26 0.48 -9.54 8.16
N ASN A 27 -0.80 -9.20 8.21
CA ASN A 27 -1.81 -9.89 7.42
C ASN A 27 -1.50 -9.81 5.93
N ALA A 28 -1.02 -8.64 5.48
CA ALA A 28 -0.62 -8.45 4.07
C ALA A 28 0.47 -9.45 3.69
N MET A 29 1.50 -9.60 4.51
CA MET A 29 2.59 -10.53 4.23
C MET A 29 2.12 -11.98 4.19
N ARG A 30 1.21 -12.35 5.09
CA ARG A 30 0.64 -13.70 5.09
C ARG A 30 -0.09 -14.01 3.81
N ILE A 31 -0.81 -13.01 3.27
CA ILE A 31 -1.53 -13.17 2.00
C ILE A 31 -0.56 -13.31 0.85
N LEU A 32 0.50 -12.51 0.83
CA LEU A 32 1.54 -12.64 -0.21
C LEU A 32 2.19 -14.01 -0.16
N ASP A 33 2.54 -14.48 1.03
CA ASP A 33 3.13 -15.80 1.20
C ASP A 33 2.19 -16.91 0.73
N ARG A 34 0.92 -16.82 1.11
CA ARG A 34 -0.08 -17.81 0.73
C ARG A 34 -0.26 -17.91 -0.78
N ASN A 35 -0.16 -16.78 -1.47
CA ASN A 35 -0.29 -16.72 -2.92
C ASN A 35 1.04 -16.92 -3.65
N LYS A 36 2.11 -17.22 -2.90
CA LYS A 36 3.46 -17.44 -3.45
C LYS A 36 3.96 -16.23 -4.26
N ILE A 37 3.63 -15.05 -3.80
CA ILE A 37 4.06 -13.80 -4.42
C ILE A 37 5.38 -13.37 -3.78
N PRO A 38 6.46 -13.19 -4.58
CA PRO A 38 7.73 -12.75 -4.03
C PRO A 38 7.66 -11.26 -3.65
N TYR A 39 8.27 -10.95 -2.52
CA TYR A 39 8.37 -9.57 -2.06
C TYR A 39 9.56 -9.43 -1.13
N GLU A 40 10.01 -8.18 -0.95
CA GLU A 40 10.98 -7.83 0.06
C GLU A 40 10.33 -6.84 1.00
N TYR A 41 10.85 -6.71 2.20
CA TYR A 41 10.33 -5.74 3.15
C TYR A 41 11.45 -5.08 3.93
N GLU A 42 11.16 -3.90 4.45
CA GLU A 42 12.06 -3.15 5.31
C GLU A 42 11.26 -2.54 6.45
N THR A 43 11.85 -2.56 7.65
CA THR A 43 11.27 -1.91 8.81
C THR A 43 12.13 -0.70 9.19
N TYR A 44 11.50 0.31 9.76
CA TYR A 44 12.18 1.52 10.22
C TYR A 44 11.46 2.05 11.45
N GLU A 45 12.20 2.77 12.30
CA GLU A 45 11.59 3.33 13.50
C GLU A 45 10.63 4.45 13.14
N CYS A 46 9.40 4.30 13.62
CA CYS A 46 8.37 5.30 13.43
C CYS A 46 7.30 5.05 14.47
N ASP A 47 7.23 5.92 15.49
CA ASP A 47 6.31 5.74 16.61
C ASP A 47 4.91 6.25 16.29
N GLU A 48 4.79 7.13 15.30
CA GLU A 48 3.52 7.73 14.95
C GLU A 48 3.45 7.97 13.44
N PHE A 49 2.26 8.33 12.98
CA PHE A 49 2.04 8.59 11.57
C PHE A 49 2.86 9.79 11.08
N VAL A 50 3.54 9.59 9.96
CA VAL A 50 4.12 10.66 9.15
C VAL A 50 3.66 10.46 7.72
N ASP A 51 3.60 11.54 6.94
CA ASP A 51 3.12 11.42 5.55
C ASP A 51 4.09 10.61 4.68
N GLY A 52 3.61 10.17 3.50
CA GLY A 52 4.37 9.30 2.63
C GLY A 52 5.66 9.92 2.10
N ILE A 53 5.64 11.23 1.80
CA ILE A 53 6.83 11.92 1.29
C ILE A 53 7.90 11.98 2.36
N THR A 54 7.54 12.36 3.58
CA THR A 54 8.48 12.40 4.70
C THR A 54 9.04 11.01 4.97
N THR A 55 8.21 9.99 4.91
CA THR A 55 8.65 8.61 5.09
C THR A 55 9.64 8.19 4.01
N ALA A 56 9.31 8.45 2.74
CA ALA A 56 10.18 8.09 1.62
C ALA A 56 11.53 8.78 1.72
N ASP A 57 11.54 10.06 2.08
CA ASP A 57 12.79 10.82 2.25
C ASP A 57 13.61 10.26 3.41
N LYS A 58 12.96 9.93 4.50
CA LYS A 58 13.63 9.38 5.69
C LYS A 58 14.35 8.06 5.38
N ILE A 59 13.74 7.21 4.57
CA ILE A 59 14.33 5.91 4.24
C ILE A 59 15.01 5.88 2.86
N GLY A 60 15.06 7.01 2.17
CA GLY A 60 15.84 7.15 0.94
C GLY A 60 15.22 6.53 -0.31
N LEU A 61 13.90 6.39 -0.35
CA LEU A 61 13.21 5.81 -1.51
C LEU A 61 12.80 6.87 -2.52
N PRO A 62 12.86 6.55 -3.83
CA PRO A 62 12.42 7.49 -4.86
C PRO A 62 10.89 7.64 -4.83
N HIS A 63 10.43 8.89 -4.85
CA HIS A 63 9.01 9.20 -4.70
C HIS A 63 8.12 8.57 -5.78
N GLU A 64 8.62 8.45 -7.01
CA GLU A 64 7.83 7.89 -8.11
C GLU A 64 7.60 6.38 -7.98
N GLN A 65 8.34 5.71 -7.11
CA GLN A 65 8.19 4.28 -6.86
C GLN A 65 7.43 3.98 -5.57
N VAL A 66 7.19 4.98 -4.74
CA VAL A 66 6.49 4.79 -3.46
C VAL A 66 5.03 5.16 -3.65
N TYR A 67 4.15 4.25 -3.28
CA TYR A 67 2.71 4.38 -3.46
C TYR A 67 2.02 4.39 -2.11
N LYS A 68 0.94 5.15 -2.03
CA LYS A 68 0.09 5.22 -0.83
C LYS A 68 -1.28 4.65 -1.14
N THR A 69 -1.91 4.11 -0.11
CA THR A 69 -3.25 3.52 -0.21
C THR A 69 -4.25 4.48 0.41
N LEU A 70 -5.24 4.88 -0.38
CA LEU A 70 -6.29 5.79 0.03
C LEU A 70 -7.63 5.06 0.05
N VAL A 71 -8.42 5.30 1.08
CA VAL A 71 -9.75 4.71 1.20
C VAL A 71 -10.78 5.81 1.05
N THR A 72 -11.78 5.54 0.22
CA THR A 72 -12.84 6.49 -0.08
C THR A 72 -14.20 5.89 0.18
N VAL A 73 -15.19 6.75 0.27
CA VAL A 73 -16.59 6.33 0.35
C VAL A 73 -17.34 6.96 -0.82
N GLY A 74 -18.08 6.14 -1.54
CA GLY A 74 -18.89 6.59 -2.67
C GLY A 74 -20.23 7.14 -2.22
N LYS A 75 -20.91 7.85 -3.12
CA LYS A 75 -22.23 8.38 -2.87
C LYS A 75 -23.24 7.31 -2.45
N THR A 76 -23.08 6.09 -2.97
CA THR A 76 -23.93 4.96 -2.61
C THR A 76 -23.63 4.38 -1.24
N GLY A 77 -22.58 4.82 -0.57
CA GLY A 77 -22.12 4.26 0.70
C GLY A 77 -21.08 3.16 0.56
N GLY A 78 -20.77 2.74 -0.65
CA GLY A 78 -19.72 1.76 -0.89
C GLY A 78 -18.32 2.32 -0.64
N HIS A 79 -17.39 1.46 -0.26
CA HIS A 79 -16.01 1.86 -0.04
C HIS A 79 -15.14 1.41 -1.21
N TYR A 80 -14.16 2.24 -1.55
CA TYR A 80 -13.26 1.99 -2.67
C TYR A 80 -11.83 2.36 -2.27
N VAL A 81 -10.88 1.61 -2.79
CA VAL A 81 -9.46 1.76 -2.43
C VAL A 81 -8.68 2.20 -3.66
N PHE A 82 -7.84 3.20 -3.49
CA PHE A 82 -7.02 3.73 -4.57
C PHE A 82 -5.55 3.76 -4.14
N VAL A 83 -4.68 3.27 -5.01
CA VAL A 83 -3.24 3.23 -4.75
C VAL A 83 -2.55 4.14 -5.74
N ILE A 84 -1.92 5.19 -5.25
CA ILE A 84 -1.33 6.25 -6.09
C ILE A 84 0.08 6.61 -5.61
N PRO A 85 0.91 7.21 -6.48
CA PRO A 85 2.21 7.70 -6.04
C PRO A 85 2.08 8.68 -4.87
N ILE A 86 3.02 8.65 -3.94
CA ILE A 86 2.94 9.50 -2.74
C ILE A 86 2.96 10.98 -3.06
N ALA A 87 3.60 11.39 -4.15
CA ALA A 87 3.67 12.79 -4.55
C ALA A 87 2.48 13.23 -5.39
N ALA A 88 1.61 12.30 -5.79
CA ALA A 88 0.44 12.59 -6.61
C ALA A 88 -0.78 12.85 -5.74
N GLU A 89 -1.78 13.46 -6.35
CA GLU A 89 -3.08 13.68 -5.72
C GLU A 89 -4.14 12.87 -6.45
N LEU A 90 -5.03 12.26 -5.69
CA LEU A 90 -6.17 11.54 -6.25
C LEU A 90 -7.13 12.53 -6.90
N ASP A 91 -7.41 12.30 -8.18
CA ASP A 91 -8.48 13.03 -8.87
C ASP A 91 -9.80 12.35 -8.52
N LEU A 92 -10.58 12.97 -7.65
CA LEU A 92 -11.82 12.36 -7.15
C LEU A 92 -12.83 12.08 -8.24
N LYS A 93 -12.83 12.86 -9.32
CA LYS A 93 -13.72 12.63 -10.47
C LYS A 93 -13.30 11.40 -11.24
N LYS A 94 -12.01 11.29 -11.54
CA LYS A 94 -11.47 10.10 -12.23
C LYS A 94 -11.65 8.85 -11.38
N ALA A 95 -11.41 8.99 -10.07
CA ALA A 95 -11.58 7.89 -9.13
C ALA A 95 -13.03 7.39 -9.13
N ALA A 96 -14.00 8.30 -9.00
CA ALA A 96 -15.41 7.93 -9.02
C ALA A 96 -15.78 7.22 -10.32
N LYS A 97 -15.34 7.77 -11.45
CA LYS A 97 -15.61 7.18 -12.75
C LYS A 97 -15.03 5.76 -12.87
N SER A 98 -13.85 5.55 -12.32
CA SER A 98 -13.19 4.24 -12.42
C SER A 98 -13.94 3.13 -11.69
N VAL A 99 -14.76 3.46 -10.70
CA VAL A 99 -15.52 2.49 -9.90
C VAL A 99 -17.03 2.59 -10.12
N GLY A 100 -17.49 3.42 -11.06
CA GLY A 100 -18.92 3.53 -11.39
C GLY A 100 -19.75 4.32 -10.38
N GLU A 101 -19.11 5.19 -9.59
CA GLU A 101 -19.80 6.06 -8.65
C GLU A 101 -19.99 7.46 -9.25
N LYS A 102 -21.03 8.16 -8.80
CA LYS A 102 -21.21 9.56 -9.19
C LYS A 102 -20.16 10.44 -8.54
N SER A 103 -19.81 10.14 -7.30
CA SER A 103 -18.78 10.85 -6.56
C SER A 103 -18.20 9.96 -5.49
N VAL A 104 -16.95 10.24 -5.12
CA VAL A 104 -16.29 9.61 -3.97
C VAL A 104 -15.66 10.71 -3.13
N GLU A 105 -15.55 10.45 -1.84
CA GLU A 105 -14.92 11.35 -0.88
C GLU A 105 -13.92 10.54 -0.07
N MET A 106 -12.88 11.22 0.42
CA MET A 106 -11.93 10.54 1.32
C MET A 106 -12.65 10.10 2.58
N LEU A 107 -12.39 8.88 3.00
CA LEU A 107 -12.92 8.37 4.26
C LEU A 107 -12.31 9.17 5.42
N HIS A 108 -13.12 9.46 6.44
CA HIS A 108 -12.61 10.13 7.63
C HIS A 108 -11.54 9.26 8.31
N VAL A 109 -10.47 9.92 8.76
CA VAL A 109 -9.35 9.22 9.41
C VAL A 109 -9.82 8.34 10.57
N LYS A 110 -10.79 8.82 11.35
CA LYS A 110 -11.34 8.09 12.49
C LYS A 110 -12.00 6.76 12.12
N ASP A 111 -12.41 6.61 10.86
CA ASP A 111 -13.13 5.42 10.40
C ASP A 111 -12.21 4.41 9.70
N ILE A 112 -10.96 4.75 9.44
CA ILE A 112 -10.04 3.91 8.67
C ILE A 112 -9.91 2.52 9.29
N THR A 113 -9.64 2.43 10.58
CA THR A 113 -9.40 1.14 11.23
C THR A 113 -10.66 0.28 11.25
N ALA A 114 -11.82 0.89 11.52
CA ALA A 114 -13.07 0.15 11.52
C ALA A 114 -13.41 -0.43 10.15
N VAL A 115 -13.11 0.31 9.08
CA VAL A 115 -13.40 -0.09 7.71
C VAL A 115 -12.37 -1.08 7.17
N THR A 116 -11.09 -0.84 7.40
CA THR A 116 -10.01 -1.60 6.75
C THR A 116 -9.38 -2.67 7.62
N GLY A 117 -9.38 -2.47 8.92
CA GLY A 117 -8.63 -3.31 9.86
C GLY A 117 -7.19 -2.85 10.08
N TYR A 118 -6.74 -1.82 9.35
CA TYR A 118 -5.41 -1.26 9.47
C TYR A 118 -5.46 0.12 10.12
N VAL A 119 -4.35 0.51 10.74
CA VAL A 119 -4.24 1.86 11.29
C VAL A 119 -3.79 2.84 10.20
N ARG A 120 -4.10 4.11 10.39
CA ARG A 120 -3.61 5.16 9.50
C ARG A 120 -2.08 5.13 9.44
N GLY A 121 -1.53 5.25 8.24
CA GLY A 121 -0.08 5.16 8.04
C GLY A 121 0.43 3.75 7.86
N GLY A 122 -0.36 2.75 8.25
CA GLY A 122 -0.05 1.34 8.02
C GLY A 122 -1.04 0.66 7.08
N CYS A 123 -1.96 1.41 6.51
CA CYS A 123 -3.00 0.84 5.65
C CYS A 123 -2.43 0.37 4.32
N THR A 124 -2.81 -0.82 3.91
CA THR A 124 -2.46 -1.39 2.62
C THR A 124 -3.68 -1.99 1.95
N ALA A 125 -3.66 -2.06 0.62
CA ALA A 125 -4.75 -2.65 -0.16
C ALA A 125 -4.85 -4.17 0.02
N ILE A 126 -3.83 -4.80 0.56
CA ILE A 126 -3.77 -6.25 0.71
C ILE A 126 -4.35 -6.65 2.06
N GLY A 127 -5.39 -7.50 2.05
CA GLY A 127 -5.86 -8.10 3.30
C GLY A 127 -6.72 -7.20 4.17
N MET A 128 -7.44 -6.25 3.60
CA MET A 128 -8.43 -5.49 4.35
C MET A 128 -9.55 -6.40 4.87
N LYS A 129 -10.27 -5.94 5.91
CA LYS A 129 -11.40 -6.70 6.48
C LYS A 129 -12.37 -7.19 5.43
N LYS A 130 -12.61 -6.39 4.39
CA LYS A 130 -13.45 -6.72 3.26
C LYS A 130 -12.68 -6.49 1.98
N GLN A 131 -13.00 -7.24 0.93
CA GLN A 131 -12.45 -7.00 -0.39
C GLN A 131 -13.23 -5.86 -1.03
N PHE A 132 -12.68 -4.66 -0.96
CA PHE A 132 -13.24 -3.49 -1.63
C PHE A 132 -12.72 -3.40 -3.06
N PRO A 133 -13.49 -2.85 -4.00
CA PRO A 133 -12.95 -2.55 -5.32
C PRO A 133 -11.72 -1.66 -5.19
N THR A 134 -10.64 -2.03 -5.87
CA THR A 134 -9.35 -1.38 -5.73
C THR A 134 -8.80 -1.01 -7.11
N VAL A 135 -8.31 0.21 -7.24
CA VAL A 135 -7.70 0.71 -8.47
C VAL A 135 -6.29 1.19 -8.16
N ILE A 136 -5.33 0.71 -8.93
CA ILE A 136 -3.94 1.16 -8.85
C ILE A 136 -3.71 2.14 -9.98
N ASP A 137 -3.15 3.30 -9.67
CA ASP A 137 -2.87 4.28 -10.72
C ASP A 137 -2.01 3.66 -11.81
N SER A 138 -2.37 3.95 -13.07
CA SER A 138 -1.71 3.35 -14.22
C SER A 138 -0.21 3.65 -14.31
N SER A 139 0.27 4.70 -13.63
CA SER A 139 1.69 5.00 -13.56
C SER A 139 2.52 3.84 -13.00
N ALA A 140 1.91 2.99 -12.17
CA ALA A 140 2.61 1.84 -11.59
C ALA A 140 3.06 0.85 -12.65
N GLN A 141 2.37 0.79 -13.78
CA GLN A 141 2.73 -0.12 -14.87
C GLN A 141 4.08 0.21 -15.50
N HIS A 142 4.59 1.41 -15.29
CA HIS A 142 5.88 1.85 -15.81
C HIS A 142 7.03 1.58 -14.84
N GLN A 143 6.74 1.03 -13.67
CA GLN A 143 7.75 0.71 -12.67
C GLN A 143 8.01 -0.79 -12.64
N GLU A 144 9.28 -1.17 -12.48
CA GLU A 144 9.64 -2.57 -12.30
C GLU A 144 9.18 -3.05 -10.91
N TYR A 145 9.39 -2.22 -9.90
CA TYR A 145 8.97 -2.47 -8.53
C TYR A 145 8.35 -1.23 -7.94
N ILE A 146 7.43 -1.41 -7.02
CA ILE A 146 6.85 -0.32 -6.23
C ILE A 146 6.99 -0.66 -4.75
N TYR A 147 6.92 0.37 -3.92
CA TYR A 147 6.97 0.26 -2.47
C TYR A 147 5.62 0.68 -1.91
N VAL A 148 5.05 -0.16 -1.06
CA VAL A 148 3.76 0.09 -0.43
C VAL A 148 3.84 -0.22 1.05
N SER A 149 2.88 0.28 1.83
CA SER A 149 2.82 -0.07 3.25
C SER A 149 2.74 -1.58 3.43
N GLY A 150 3.43 -2.07 4.44
CA GLY A 150 3.43 -3.49 4.77
C GLY A 150 2.30 -3.93 5.70
N GLY A 151 1.41 -3.01 6.09
CA GLY A 151 0.30 -3.33 6.98
C GLY A 151 0.47 -2.82 8.41
N LYS A 152 1.52 -2.07 8.67
CA LYS A 152 1.70 -1.36 9.93
C LYS A 152 2.64 -0.18 9.73
N ILE A 153 2.57 0.79 10.63
CA ILE A 153 3.49 1.93 10.61
C ILE A 153 4.92 1.40 10.76
N GLY A 154 5.84 1.94 9.99
CA GLY A 154 7.24 1.55 10.07
C GLY A 154 7.62 0.34 9.23
N MET A 155 6.76 -0.08 8.31
CA MET A 155 7.04 -1.21 7.45
C MET A 155 6.65 -0.92 6.00
N GLN A 156 7.57 -1.17 5.08
CA GLN A 156 7.33 -1.05 3.64
C GLN A 156 7.61 -2.38 2.96
N ILE A 157 6.83 -2.68 1.95
CA ILE A 157 7.00 -3.85 1.11
C ILE A 157 7.36 -3.40 -0.29
N LYS A 158 8.34 -4.08 -0.90
CA LYS A 158 8.74 -3.90 -2.28
C LYS A 158 8.26 -5.09 -3.09
N LEU A 159 7.47 -4.85 -4.12
CA LEU A 159 6.98 -5.92 -4.98
C LEU A 159 6.69 -5.38 -6.39
N LYS A 160 6.45 -6.29 -7.32
CA LYS A 160 6.06 -5.89 -8.67
C LYS A 160 4.63 -5.37 -8.67
N PRO A 161 4.34 -4.33 -9.48
CA PRO A 161 2.98 -3.79 -9.58
C PRO A 161 1.91 -4.83 -9.92
N ASP A 162 2.21 -5.72 -10.86
CA ASP A 162 1.26 -6.77 -11.24
C ASP A 162 1.01 -7.75 -10.10
N ASP A 163 1.99 -7.96 -9.23
CA ASP A 163 1.82 -8.80 -8.05
C ASP A 163 0.92 -8.13 -7.03
N LEU A 164 1.05 -6.81 -6.85
CA LEU A 164 0.11 -6.06 -6.01
C LEU A 164 -1.30 -6.13 -6.58
N LYS A 165 -1.43 -5.95 -7.90
CA LYS A 165 -2.72 -6.06 -8.59
C LYS A 165 -3.37 -7.39 -8.29
N LYS A 166 -2.61 -8.47 -8.37
CA LYS A 166 -3.10 -9.83 -8.10
C LYS A 166 -3.50 -10.00 -6.62
N ALA A 167 -2.64 -9.59 -5.71
CA ALA A 167 -2.88 -9.77 -4.27
C ALA A 167 -4.07 -8.95 -3.77
N ALA A 168 -4.24 -7.74 -4.29
CA ALA A 168 -5.33 -6.84 -3.89
C ALA A 168 -6.58 -7.01 -4.76
N ARG A 169 -6.53 -7.85 -5.77
CA ARG A 169 -7.62 -8.02 -6.75
C ARG A 169 -8.01 -6.68 -7.36
N ALA A 170 -7.01 -5.96 -7.79
CA ALA A 170 -7.15 -4.59 -8.26
C ALA A 170 -7.17 -4.51 -9.79
N GLU A 171 -7.55 -3.34 -10.27
CA GLU A 171 -7.43 -2.97 -11.67
C GLU A 171 -6.54 -1.76 -11.79
N TYR A 172 -5.92 -1.55 -12.95
CA TYR A 172 -5.20 -0.32 -13.24
C TYR A 172 -6.17 0.71 -13.79
N GLY A 173 -5.95 1.96 -13.46
CA GLY A 173 -6.76 3.05 -14.00
C GLY A 173 -6.04 4.38 -13.85
N GLU A 174 -6.42 5.35 -14.67
CA GLU A 174 -5.90 6.71 -14.55
C GLU A 174 -6.74 7.46 -13.52
N ILE A 175 -6.17 7.69 -12.35
CA ILE A 175 -6.91 8.25 -11.21
C ILE A 175 -6.23 9.43 -10.54
N THR A 176 -5.12 9.91 -11.08
CA THR A 176 -4.41 11.08 -10.54
C THR A 176 -4.51 12.25 -11.50
N PHE A 177 -4.24 13.44 -10.95
CA PHE A 177 -4.15 14.65 -11.77
C PHE A 177 -2.97 14.62 -12.72
#